data_07a7a8a11e8c15d83ba448303efdf4a1
#
_entry.id   07a7a8a11e8c15d83ba448303efdf4a1
#
_cell.length_a   1.000
_cell.length_b   1.000
_cell.length_c   1.000
_cell.angle_alpha   90.00
_cell.angle_beta   90.00
_cell.angle_gamma   90.00
#
_symmetry.space_group_name_H-M   'P 1'
#
loop_
_entity.id
_entity.type
_entity.pdbx_description
1 polymer ?
#
loop_
_entity_poly.entity_id
_entity_poly.type
_entity_poly.pdbx_seq_one_letter_code
_entity_poly.pdbx_strand_id
1 'polypeptide(L)'
;MNVFTALETRRSIRQYTSNNPIPQAHFDALINAVRVSPTSFNIQHWRIVRVLDSALRHQLQEAAWGQEQITGAQELLILCGDIDAWQKKPERYWRNLETSKQNYIVNMLKDFYSSKSQLQRDEAIRSCAIAAQSLMLAAKALGYDSNPMIGFDADDVGKIINLPKQHVVTMMITLGKANEAAGVRGGDIPLHELLVMNTFS
;
A
#
# COMPACT_ATOMS: atom_id res chain seq x y z
N MET A 1 -4.40 19.32 -8.67
CA MET A 1 -3.54 18.58 -9.64
C MET A 1 -4.39 17.50 -10.27
N ASN A 2 -4.29 17.27 -11.59
CA ASN A 2 -4.99 16.12 -12.22
C ASN A 2 -4.17 14.82 -12.08
N VAL A 3 -4.78 13.68 -12.37
CA VAL A 3 -4.16 12.37 -12.17
C VAL A 3 -2.93 12.14 -13.06
N PHE A 4 -2.93 12.61 -14.30
CA PHE A 4 -1.80 12.46 -15.22
C PHE A 4 -0.58 13.25 -14.70
N THR A 5 -0.79 14.49 -14.29
CA THR A 5 0.27 15.29 -13.66
C THR A 5 0.82 14.62 -12.40
N ALA A 6 -0.05 14.00 -11.56
CA ALA A 6 0.40 13.27 -10.38
C ALA A 6 1.27 12.05 -10.75
N LEU A 7 0.86 11.27 -11.75
CA LEU A 7 1.62 10.13 -12.28
C LEU A 7 2.99 10.56 -12.82
N GLU A 8 3.04 11.60 -13.62
CA GLU A 8 4.26 12.11 -14.24
C GLU A 8 5.24 12.70 -13.23
N THR A 9 4.72 13.43 -12.24
CA THR A 9 5.54 14.19 -11.29
C THR A 9 5.87 13.45 -9.99
N ARG A 10 5.15 12.35 -9.68
CA ARG A 10 5.47 11.51 -8.52
C ARG A 10 6.86 10.88 -8.69
N ARG A 11 7.69 11.04 -7.67
CA ARG A 11 9.05 10.46 -7.62
C ARG A 11 9.26 9.81 -6.24
N SER A 12 10.16 8.84 -6.17
CA SER A 12 10.63 8.28 -4.90
C SER A 12 11.61 9.24 -4.25
N ILE A 13 11.23 9.79 -3.09
CA ILE A 13 12.01 10.76 -2.33
C ILE A 13 12.56 10.10 -1.08
N ARG A 14 13.85 10.28 -0.81
CA ARG A 14 14.52 9.69 0.35
C ARG A 14 14.89 10.71 1.43
N GLN A 15 14.88 11.99 1.10
CA GLN A 15 15.18 13.06 2.05
C GLN A 15 13.99 14.00 2.20
N TYR A 16 13.58 14.20 3.43
CA TYR A 16 12.40 14.99 3.78
C TYR A 16 12.78 16.21 4.62
N THR A 17 12.02 17.28 4.50
CA THR A 17 12.18 18.46 5.37
C THR A 17 11.82 18.09 6.80
N SER A 18 12.57 18.61 7.77
CA SER A 18 12.19 18.48 9.18
C SER A 18 11.01 19.41 9.53
N ASN A 19 10.31 19.07 10.62
CA ASN A 19 9.28 19.93 11.25
C ASN A 19 8.12 20.40 10.36
N ASN A 20 7.67 19.57 9.43
CA ASN A 20 6.53 19.86 8.57
C ASN A 20 5.48 18.74 8.64
N PRO A 21 4.80 18.54 9.79
CA PRO A 21 3.87 17.43 9.98
C PRO A 21 2.72 17.50 8.96
N ILE A 22 2.26 16.33 8.53
CA ILE A 22 1.08 16.23 7.66
C ILE A 22 -0.16 16.49 8.52
N PRO A 23 -0.97 17.55 8.20
CA PRO A 23 -2.20 17.82 8.93
C PRO A 23 -3.15 16.60 8.92
N GLN A 24 -3.85 16.38 10.04
CA GLN A 24 -4.75 15.23 10.18
C GLN A 24 -5.79 15.15 9.05
N ALA A 25 -6.36 16.27 8.64
CA ALA A 25 -7.31 16.30 7.51
C ALA A 25 -6.71 15.79 6.19
N HIS A 26 -5.42 16.09 5.93
CA HIS A 26 -4.72 15.53 4.76
C HIS A 26 -4.44 14.04 4.94
N PHE A 27 -4.04 13.61 6.14
CA PHE A 27 -3.85 12.20 6.43
C PHE A 27 -5.16 11.41 6.24
N ASP A 28 -6.28 11.92 6.72
CA ASP A 28 -7.60 11.31 6.53
C ASP A 28 -7.98 11.21 5.04
N ALA A 29 -7.65 12.23 4.24
CA ALA A 29 -7.85 12.20 2.80
C ALA A 29 -6.99 11.10 2.13
N LEU A 30 -5.74 10.89 2.58
CA LEU A 30 -4.87 9.82 2.10
C LEU A 30 -5.46 8.43 2.43
N ILE A 31 -5.95 8.23 3.63
CA ILE A 31 -6.58 6.97 4.04
C ILE A 31 -7.90 6.74 3.26
N ASN A 32 -8.66 7.80 2.97
CA ASN A 32 -9.84 7.69 2.11
C ASN A 32 -9.49 7.27 0.67
N ALA A 33 -8.39 7.74 0.11
CA ALA A 33 -7.91 7.28 -1.20
C ALA A 33 -7.60 5.78 -1.20
N VAL A 34 -7.02 5.25 -0.12
CA VAL A 34 -6.85 3.81 0.06
C VAL A 34 -8.20 3.09 0.09
N ARG A 35 -9.15 3.58 0.88
CA ARG A 35 -10.47 2.94 1.08
C ARG A 35 -11.31 2.79 -0.19
N VAL A 36 -11.12 3.66 -1.18
CA VAL A 36 -11.83 3.61 -2.47
C VAL A 36 -11.07 2.83 -3.54
N SER A 37 -9.89 2.29 -3.23
CA SER A 37 -9.12 1.46 -4.15
C SER A 37 -9.86 0.15 -4.45
N PRO A 38 -9.84 -0.33 -5.70
CA PRO A 38 -10.50 -1.57 -6.05
C PRO A 38 -9.77 -2.79 -5.48
N THR A 39 -10.53 -3.82 -5.11
CA THR A 39 -10.03 -5.14 -4.74
C THR A 39 -10.97 -6.22 -5.24
N SER A 40 -10.44 -7.43 -5.43
CA SER A 40 -11.27 -8.59 -5.74
C SER A 40 -12.40 -8.72 -4.70
N PHE A 41 -13.65 -8.86 -5.16
CA PHE A 41 -14.84 -8.95 -4.31
C PHE A 41 -14.94 -7.87 -3.23
N ASN A 42 -14.33 -6.72 -3.40
CA ASN A 42 -14.28 -5.63 -2.42
C ASN A 42 -13.75 -6.06 -1.02
N ILE A 43 -12.86 -7.05 -0.96
CA ILE A 43 -12.37 -7.67 0.30
C ILE A 43 -11.54 -6.71 1.13
N GLN A 44 -10.86 -5.73 0.51
CA GLN A 44 -10.08 -4.72 1.22
C GLN A 44 -9.06 -5.36 2.18
N HIS A 45 -8.16 -6.16 1.63
CA HIS A 45 -7.16 -6.95 2.38
C HIS A 45 -6.18 -6.10 3.21
N TRP A 46 -6.01 -4.83 2.87
CA TRP A 46 -5.02 -3.96 3.49
C TRP A 46 -5.29 -3.69 4.97
N ARG A 47 -4.21 -3.73 5.75
CA ARG A 47 -4.09 -3.18 7.10
C ARG A 47 -2.91 -2.24 7.08
N ILE A 48 -3.05 -1.05 7.62
CA ILE A 48 -2.01 -0.04 7.60
C ILE A 48 -1.57 0.23 9.03
N VAL A 49 -0.29 0.00 9.30
CA VAL A 49 0.34 0.41 10.56
C VAL A 49 0.96 1.79 10.32
N ARG A 50 0.44 2.82 11.00
CA ARG A 50 1.04 4.16 11.06
C ARG A 50 2.02 4.20 12.20
N VAL A 51 3.30 4.36 11.90
CA VAL A 51 4.36 4.32 12.90
C VAL A 51 4.71 5.75 13.32
N LEU A 52 4.29 6.13 14.53
CA LEU A 52 4.56 7.46 15.12
C LEU A 52 5.69 7.44 16.14
N ASP A 53 5.92 6.29 16.78
CA ASP A 53 6.94 6.12 17.80
C ASP A 53 8.35 6.13 17.19
N SER A 54 9.22 7.01 17.71
CA SER A 54 10.57 7.18 17.18
C SER A 54 11.47 5.97 17.45
N ALA A 55 11.33 5.33 18.61
CA ALA A 55 12.13 4.15 18.94
C ALA A 55 11.76 2.97 18.02
N LEU A 56 10.46 2.81 17.74
CA LEU A 56 9.98 1.81 16.77
C LEU A 56 10.50 2.11 15.36
N ARG A 57 10.56 3.38 14.94
CA ARG A 57 11.14 3.76 13.64
C ARG A 57 12.61 3.40 13.53
N HIS A 58 13.40 3.55 14.59
CA HIS A 58 14.81 3.15 14.60
C HIS A 58 14.96 1.63 14.42
N GLN A 59 14.18 0.81 15.13
CA GLN A 59 14.18 -0.64 14.94
C GLN A 59 13.80 -1.03 13.50
N LEU A 60 12.79 -0.38 12.92
CA LEU A 60 12.40 -0.60 11.53
C LEU A 60 13.45 -0.14 10.54
N GLN A 61 14.20 0.92 10.86
CA GLN A 61 15.33 1.37 10.05
C GLN A 61 16.45 0.31 10.03
N GLU A 62 16.77 -0.29 11.17
CA GLU A 62 17.73 -1.39 11.25
C GLU A 62 17.28 -2.58 10.41
N ALA A 63 16.02 -3.01 10.53
CA ALA A 63 15.43 -4.08 9.72
C ALA A 63 15.37 -3.74 8.22
N ALA A 64 15.47 -2.47 7.88
CA ALA A 64 15.53 -1.97 6.50
C ALA A 64 16.95 -1.50 6.11
N TRP A 65 17.97 -2.10 6.68
CA TRP A 65 19.39 -1.90 6.32
C TRP A 65 19.86 -0.46 6.41
N GLY A 66 19.38 0.28 7.39
CA GLY A 66 19.79 1.66 7.69
C GLY A 66 19.16 2.73 6.80
N GLN A 67 18.10 2.46 6.08
CA GLN A 67 17.46 3.43 5.19
C GLN A 67 16.93 4.65 5.95
N GLU A 68 17.56 5.81 5.77
CA GLU A 68 17.34 7.04 6.54
C GLU A 68 15.93 7.62 6.40
N GLN A 69 15.25 7.40 5.28
CA GLN A 69 13.89 7.91 5.06
C GLN A 69 12.87 7.35 6.07
N ILE A 70 13.14 6.22 6.72
CA ILE A 70 12.25 5.61 7.72
C ILE A 70 12.12 6.50 8.96
N THR A 71 13.22 7.09 9.39
CA THR A 71 13.24 8.00 10.54
C THR A 71 13.06 9.46 10.11
N GLY A 72 13.48 9.83 8.90
CA GLY A 72 13.45 11.22 8.41
C GLY A 72 12.11 11.70 7.85
N ALA A 73 11.21 10.78 7.47
CA ALA A 73 9.91 11.16 6.90
C ALA A 73 8.89 11.61 7.96
N GLN A 74 7.96 12.47 7.56
CA GLN A 74 6.85 12.88 8.44
C GLN A 74 5.96 11.69 8.80
N GLU A 75 5.64 10.83 7.84
CA GLU A 75 4.85 9.63 8.06
C GLU A 75 5.62 8.38 7.61
N LEU A 76 5.48 7.32 8.38
CA LEU A 76 5.88 5.97 8.01
C LEU A 76 4.64 5.07 8.09
N LEU A 77 4.28 4.47 6.96
CA LEU A 77 3.16 3.55 6.84
C LEU A 77 3.66 2.18 6.41
N ILE A 78 3.26 1.13 7.12
CA ILE A 78 3.53 -0.25 6.75
C ILE A 78 2.22 -0.87 6.26
N LEU A 79 2.19 -1.27 5.00
CA LEU A 79 1.04 -1.93 4.41
C LEU A 79 1.16 -3.43 4.61
N CYS A 80 0.17 -4.00 5.29
CA CYS A 80 0.08 -5.42 5.56
C CYS A 80 -1.17 -5.99 4.89
N GLY A 81 -1.04 -7.13 4.24
CA GLY A 81 -2.15 -7.85 3.63
C GLY A 81 -2.70 -8.91 4.60
N ASP A 82 -3.99 -8.84 4.91
CA ASP A 82 -4.72 -9.87 5.65
C ASP A 82 -5.12 -10.99 4.66
N ILE A 83 -4.39 -12.10 4.70
CA ILE A 83 -4.57 -13.24 3.78
C ILE A 83 -5.95 -13.89 3.98
N ASP A 84 -6.45 -13.87 5.21
CA ASP A 84 -7.74 -14.45 5.60
C ASP A 84 -8.92 -13.48 5.49
N ALA A 85 -8.71 -12.26 4.99
CA ALA A 85 -9.77 -11.26 4.90
C ALA A 85 -11.02 -11.77 4.15
N TRP A 86 -10.83 -12.62 3.15
CA TRP A 86 -11.90 -13.21 2.34
C TRP A 86 -12.92 -14.02 3.15
N GLN A 87 -12.54 -14.63 4.28
CA GLN A 87 -13.41 -15.43 5.13
C GLN A 87 -13.86 -14.72 6.42
N LYS A 88 -13.27 -13.57 6.77
CA LYS A 88 -13.58 -12.82 8.00
C LYS A 88 -14.81 -11.95 7.82
N LYS A 89 -16.01 -12.49 8.13
CA LYS A 89 -17.30 -11.78 8.01
C LYS A 89 -17.47 -11.16 6.61
N PRO A 90 -17.44 -11.96 5.53
CA PRO A 90 -17.42 -11.45 4.16
C PRO A 90 -18.67 -10.65 3.77
N GLU A 91 -19.77 -10.83 4.44
CA GLU A 91 -21.03 -10.07 4.27
C GLU A 91 -20.83 -8.56 4.46
N ARG A 92 -19.86 -8.14 5.28
CA ARG A 92 -19.57 -6.70 5.52
C ARG A 92 -19.11 -5.95 4.28
N TYR A 93 -18.51 -6.62 3.32
CA TYR A 93 -18.04 -6.01 2.08
C TYR A 93 -19.17 -5.62 1.14
N TRP A 94 -20.34 -6.23 1.34
CA TRP A 94 -21.55 -6.08 0.52
C TRP A 94 -22.76 -5.64 1.32
N ARG A 95 -22.55 -5.05 2.50
CA ARG A 95 -23.60 -4.63 3.45
C ARG A 95 -24.65 -3.66 2.88
N ASN A 96 -24.33 -2.99 1.76
CA ASN A 96 -25.25 -2.04 1.11
C ASN A 96 -26.17 -2.71 0.07
N LEU A 97 -26.05 -4.03 -0.12
CA LEU A 97 -26.91 -4.81 -1.00
C LEU A 97 -28.04 -5.50 -0.22
N GLU A 98 -29.09 -5.87 -0.94
CA GLU A 98 -30.12 -6.76 -0.42
C GLU A 98 -29.53 -8.10 0.00
N THR A 99 -30.07 -8.71 1.05
CA THR A 99 -29.56 -9.94 1.68
C THR A 99 -29.39 -11.09 0.68
N SER A 100 -30.32 -11.25 -0.26
CA SER A 100 -30.25 -12.29 -1.29
C SER A 100 -29.01 -12.14 -2.19
N LYS A 101 -28.76 -10.93 -2.69
CA LYS A 101 -27.59 -10.59 -3.51
C LYS A 101 -26.30 -10.68 -2.71
N GLN A 102 -26.30 -10.19 -1.48
CA GLN A 102 -25.18 -10.29 -0.56
C GLN A 102 -24.77 -11.75 -0.36
N ASN A 103 -25.72 -12.64 -0.02
CA ASN A 103 -25.46 -14.06 0.19
C ASN A 103 -24.92 -14.74 -1.08
N TYR A 104 -25.47 -14.40 -2.25
CA TYR A 104 -25.00 -14.93 -3.52
C TYR A 104 -23.51 -14.59 -3.74
N ILE A 105 -23.12 -13.31 -3.58
CA ILE A 105 -21.76 -12.87 -3.78
C ILE A 105 -20.82 -13.48 -2.73
N VAL A 106 -21.25 -13.59 -1.47
CA VAL A 106 -20.46 -14.22 -0.40
C VAL A 106 -20.19 -15.69 -0.69
N ASN A 107 -21.16 -16.43 -1.24
CA ASN A 107 -20.93 -17.82 -1.65
C ASN A 107 -19.94 -17.91 -2.81
N MET A 108 -20.10 -17.10 -3.86
CA MET A 108 -19.13 -17.02 -4.96
C MET A 108 -17.71 -16.70 -4.46
N LEU A 109 -17.57 -15.75 -3.53
CA LEU A 109 -16.29 -15.39 -2.93
C LEU A 109 -15.66 -16.57 -2.20
N LYS A 110 -16.44 -17.29 -1.39
CA LYS A 110 -15.97 -18.48 -0.67
C LYS A 110 -15.52 -19.57 -1.63
N ASP A 111 -16.30 -19.88 -2.64
CA ASP A 111 -15.97 -20.89 -3.66
C ASP A 111 -14.70 -20.50 -4.44
N PHE A 112 -14.54 -19.20 -4.71
CA PHE A 112 -13.39 -18.71 -5.45
C PHE A 112 -12.07 -18.81 -4.67
N TYR A 113 -12.09 -18.53 -3.35
CA TYR A 113 -10.88 -18.48 -2.53
C TYR A 113 -10.58 -19.77 -1.75
N SER A 114 -11.58 -20.60 -1.45
CA SER A 114 -11.39 -21.83 -0.67
C SER A 114 -10.29 -22.71 -1.23
N SER A 115 -9.43 -23.22 -0.36
CA SER A 115 -8.32 -24.15 -0.69
C SER A 115 -7.28 -23.62 -1.68
N LYS A 116 -7.21 -22.30 -1.89
CA LYS A 116 -6.28 -21.66 -2.84
C LYS A 116 -5.31 -20.72 -2.12
N SER A 117 -4.46 -21.27 -1.24
CA SER A 117 -3.57 -20.48 -0.37
C SER A 117 -2.68 -19.49 -1.12
N GLN A 118 -2.13 -19.90 -2.27
CA GLN A 118 -1.32 -19.01 -3.10
C GLN A 118 -2.15 -17.83 -3.64
N LEU A 119 -3.36 -18.10 -4.16
CA LEU A 119 -4.25 -17.04 -4.64
C LEU A 119 -4.64 -16.07 -3.53
N GLN A 120 -4.94 -16.57 -2.32
CA GLN A 120 -5.28 -15.75 -1.16
C GLN A 120 -4.13 -14.78 -0.81
N ARG A 121 -2.90 -15.30 -0.80
CA ARG A 121 -1.70 -14.50 -0.52
C ARG A 121 -1.43 -13.48 -1.63
N ASP A 122 -1.48 -13.91 -2.88
CA ASP A 122 -1.20 -13.04 -4.03
C ASP A 122 -2.21 -11.91 -4.12
N GLU A 123 -3.48 -12.18 -3.84
CA GLU A 123 -4.53 -11.15 -3.87
C GLU A 123 -4.37 -10.16 -2.70
N ALA A 124 -3.96 -10.61 -1.52
CA ALA A 124 -3.65 -9.73 -0.41
C ALA A 124 -2.51 -8.74 -0.76
N ILE A 125 -1.45 -9.23 -1.40
CA ILE A 125 -0.34 -8.40 -1.87
C ILE A 125 -0.78 -7.45 -3.00
N ARG A 126 -1.50 -7.96 -4.00
CA ARG A 126 -2.02 -7.17 -5.13
C ARG A 126 -2.91 -6.03 -4.65
N SER A 127 -3.83 -6.32 -3.74
CA SER A 127 -4.71 -5.32 -3.13
C SER A 127 -3.92 -4.22 -2.42
N CYS A 128 -2.90 -4.58 -1.64
CA CYS A 128 -2.03 -3.60 -0.98
C CYS A 128 -1.26 -2.75 -1.98
N ALA A 129 -0.76 -3.33 -3.07
CA ALA A 129 -0.03 -2.59 -4.10
C ALA A 129 -0.92 -1.56 -4.83
N ILE A 130 -2.17 -1.93 -5.14
CA ILE A 130 -3.14 -1.00 -5.73
C ILE A 130 -3.44 0.16 -4.75
N ALA A 131 -3.68 -0.15 -3.48
CA ALA A 131 -3.93 0.84 -2.44
C ALA A 131 -2.72 1.76 -2.21
N ALA A 132 -1.50 1.21 -2.27
CA ALA A 132 -0.25 1.97 -2.18
C ALA A 132 -0.13 3.01 -3.31
N GLN A 133 -0.45 2.63 -4.54
CA GLN A 133 -0.43 3.57 -5.67
C GLN A 133 -1.47 4.68 -5.48
N SER A 134 -2.69 4.35 -5.06
CA SER A 134 -3.72 5.35 -4.75
C SER A 134 -3.27 6.33 -3.68
N LEU A 135 -2.68 5.83 -2.60
CA LEU A 135 -2.10 6.63 -1.51
C LEU A 135 -1.03 7.61 -2.02
N MET A 136 -0.09 7.12 -2.81
CA MET A 136 1.02 7.93 -3.33
C MET A 136 0.56 9.02 -4.31
N LEU A 137 -0.43 8.73 -5.16
CA LEU A 137 -1.01 9.72 -6.07
C LEU A 137 -1.80 10.77 -5.31
N ALA A 138 -2.58 10.38 -4.31
CA ALA A 138 -3.28 11.31 -3.42
C ALA A 138 -2.30 12.20 -2.65
N ALA A 139 -1.20 11.62 -2.13
CA ALA A 139 -0.14 12.39 -1.47
C ALA A 139 0.46 13.42 -2.43
N LYS A 140 0.77 13.04 -3.66
CA LYS A 140 1.30 13.95 -4.68
C LYS A 140 0.32 15.07 -5.02
N ALA A 141 -0.98 14.76 -5.14
CA ALA A 141 -2.03 15.75 -5.40
C ALA A 141 -2.16 16.77 -4.26
N LEU A 142 -1.93 16.35 -3.01
CA LEU A 142 -1.89 17.22 -1.82
C LEU A 142 -0.55 17.94 -1.63
N GLY A 143 0.40 17.73 -2.55
CA GLY A 143 1.72 18.39 -2.54
C GLY A 143 2.71 17.74 -1.58
N TYR A 144 2.54 16.45 -1.25
CA TYR A 144 3.52 15.61 -0.55
C TYR A 144 4.23 14.69 -1.52
N ASP A 145 5.41 14.28 -1.11
CA ASP A 145 6.21 13.28 -1.80
C ASP A 145 6.20 11.97 -1.03
N SER A 146 6.58 10.89 -1.71
CA SER A 146 6.53 9.55 -1.14
C SER A 146 7.71 8.71 -1.59
N ASN A 147 8.00 7.64 -0.82
CA ASN A 147 8.91 6.59 -1.24
C ASN A 147 8.31 5.22 -0.89
N PRO A 148 7.91 4.41 -1.88
CA PRO A 148 7.53 3.02 -1.66
C PRO A 148 8.80 2.17 -1.50
N MET A 149 8.79 1.26 -0.53
CA MET A 149 9.94 0.45 -0.16
C MET A 149 9.56 -1.02 -0.01
N ILE A 150 10.38 -1.90 -0.58
CA ILE A 150 10.36 -3.35 -0.34
C ILE A 150 11.74 -3.87 0.12
N GLY A 151 12.74 -2.97 0.21
CA GLY A 151 14.09 -3.27 0.68
C GLY A 151 14.14 -3.31 2.21
N PHE A 152 13.71 -4.40 2.81
CA PHE A 152 13.76 -4.66 4.25
C PHE A 152 13.59 -6.16 4.51
N ASP A 153 13.97 -6.61 5.70
CA ASP A 153 13.64 -7.94 6.17
C ASP A 153 12.17 -8.00 6.62
N ALA A 154 11.34 -8.71 5.85
CA ALA A 154 9.90 -8.75 6.10
C ALA A 154 9.53 -9.51 7.39
N ASP A 155 10.31 -10.50 7.77
CA ASP A 155 10.08 -11.29 8.98
C ASP A 155 10.44 -10.48 10.23
N ASP A 156 11.54 -9.73 10.18
CA ASP A 156 11.93 -8.85 11.29
C ASP A 156 10.98 -7.67 11.43
N VAL A 157 10.56 -7.04 10.34
CA VAL A 157 9.50 -6.02 10.37
C VAL A 157 8.22 -6.60 10.97
N GLY A 158 7.84 -7.81 10.56
CA GLY A 158 6.68 -8.51 11.10
C GLY A 158 6.75 -8.71 12.62
N LYS A 159 7.92 -9.11 13.15
CA LYS A 159 8.15 -9.24 14.59
C LYS A 159 8.04 -7.89 15.31
N ILE A 160 8.70 -6.86 14.78
CA ILE A 160 8.72 -5.50 15.35
C ILE A 160 7.30 -4.94 15.51
N ILE A 161 6.43 -5.13 14.50
CA ILE A 161 5.05 -4.63 14.52
C ILE A 161 4.03 -5.60 15.12
N ASN A 162 4.46 -6.74 15.68
CA ASN A 162 3.60 -7.81 16.17
C ASN A 162 2.55 -8.26 15.12
N LEU A 163 3.02 -8.52 13.88
CA LEU A 163 2.15 -8.90 12.77
C LEU A 163 1.37 -10.18 13.08
N PRO A 164 0.03 -10.21 12.95
CA PRO A 164 -0.74 -11.43 13.18
C PRO A 164 -0.41 -12.53 12.16
N LYS A 165 -0.53 -13.80 12.55
CA LYS A 165 -0.10 -14.96 11.74
C LYS A 165 -0.61 -15.00 10.31
N GLN A 166 -1.81 -14.62 10.02
CA GLN A 166 -2.38 -14.67 8.66
C GLN A 166 -2.27 -13.31 7.94
N HIS A 167 -1.15 -12.61 8.19
CA HIS A 167 -0.85 -11.36 7.51
C HIS A 167 0.53 -11.44 6.84
N VAL A 168 0.74 -10.60 5.86
CA VAL A 168 2.03 -10.44 5.17
C VAL A 168 2.39 -8.96 5.12
N VAL A 169 3.62 -8.61 5.48
CA VAL A 169 4.16 -7.27 5.20
C VAL A 169 4.35 -7.15 3.70
N THR A 170 3.73 -6.17 3.07
CA THR A 170 3.78 -6.02 1.61
C THR A 170 4.75 -4.94 1.18
N MET A 171 4.71 -3.80 1.81
CA MET A 171 5.63 -2.68 1.58
C MET A 171 5.55 -1.65 2.71
N MET A 172 6.57 -0.81 2.79
CA MET A 172 6.54 0.43 3.55
C MET A 172 6.37 1.62 2.61
N ILE A 173 5.74 2.68 3.10
CA ILE A 173 5.67 3.96 2.40
C ILE A 173 6.04 5.06 3.37
N THR A 174 7.05 5.84 3.01
CA THR A 174 7.37 7.09 3.70
C THR A 174 6.72 8.25 2.96
N LEU A 175 6.23 9.25 3.70
CA LEU A 175 5.55 10.44 3.17
C LEU A 175 6.07 11.69 3.85
N GLY A 176 6.11 12.78 3.09
CA GLY A 176 6.47 14.08 3.62
C GLY A 176 6.72 15.11 2.53
N LYS A 177 7.27 16.25 2.89
CA LYS A 177 7.78 17.24 1.95
C LYS A 177 9.22 16.90 1.60
N ALA A 178 9.52 16.83 0.30
CA ALA A 178 10.89 16.65 -0.17
C ALA A 178 11.80 17.80 0.32
N ASN A 179 12.99 17.46 0.80
CA ASN A 179 14.03 18.43 1.16
C ASN A 179 14.81 18.92 -0.07
N GLU A 180 14.85 18.08 -1.10
CA GLU A 180 15.54 18.36 -2.36
C GLU A 180 14.75 17.80 -3.55
N ALA A 181 15.08 18.28 -4.75
CA ALA A 181 14.48 17.78 -5.97
C ALA A 181 14.83 16.30 -6.18
N ALA A 182 13.89 15.53 -6.70
CA ALA A 182 14.16 14.16 -7.09
C ALA A 182 15.26 14.08 -8.15
N GLY A 183 16.12 13.08 -8.06
CA GLY A 183 17.12 12.78 -9.08
C GLY A 183 16.49 12.49 -10.45
N VAL A 184 17.30 12.30 -11.48
CA VAL A 184 16.84 11.97 -12.84
C VAL A 184 16.06 10.64 -12.82
N ARG A 185 14.98 10.54 -13.62
CA ARG A 185 14.26 9.27 -13.81
C ARG A 185 15.18 8.26 -14.50
N GLY A 186 15.10 6.99 -14.09
CA GLY A 186 15.72 5.91 -14.86
C GLY A 186 15.08 5.76 -16.25
N GLY A 187 15.64 4.90 -17.06
CA GLY A 187 15.06 4.58 -18.38
C GLY A 187 13.81 3.71 -18.27
N ASP A 188 13.01 3.73 -19.32
CA ASP A 188 11.86 2.86 -19.51
C ASP A 188 12.22 1.69 -20.44
N ILE A 189 11.58 0.54 -20.26
CA ILE A 189 11.67 -0.56 -21.22
C ILE A 189 11.01 -0.16 -22.55
N PRO A 190 11.45 -0.69 -23.70
CA PRO A 190 10.83 -0.40 -24.98
C PRO A 190 9.35 -0.76 -25.00
N LEU A 191 8.55 0.05 -25.71
CA LEU A 191 7.09 -0.14 -25.73
C LEU A 191 6.66 -1.54 -26.21
N HIS A 192 7.40 -2.15 -27.12
CA HIS A 192 7.10 -3.50 -27.65
C HIS A 192 7.36 -4.62 -26.65
N GLU A 193 8.21 -4.39 -25.64
CA GLU A 193 8.38 -5.32 -24.51
C GLU A 193 7.30 -5.12 -23.44
N LEU A 194 6.83 -3.88 -23.26
CA LEU A 194 5.77 -3.57 -22.32
C LEU A 194 4.40 -3.99 -22.81
N LEU A 195 4.12 -3.79 -24.11
CA LEU A 195 2.81 -4.03 -24.73
C LEU A 195 2.90 -5.13 -25.78
N VAL A 196 2.37 -6.28 -25.42
CA VAL A 196 2.27 -7.44 -26.33
C VAL A 196 0.83 -7.53 -26.85
N MET A 197 0.69 -7.67 -28.17
CA MET A 197 -0.62 -7.78 -28.82
C MET A 197 -1.08 -9.25 -28.85
N ASN A 198 -2.26 -9.50 -28.28
CA ASN A 198 -2.95 -10.80 -28.21
C ASN A 198 -2.22 -11.86 -27.36
N THR A 199 -1.07 -12.36 -27.78
CA THR A 199 -0.34 -13.47 -27.13
C THR A 199 1.16 -13.21 -27.15
N PHE A 200 1.85 -13.76 -26.14
CA PHE A 200 3.30 -13.86 -26.23
C PHE A 200 3.67 -14.86 -27.34
N SER A 201 4.72 -14.55 -28.08
CA SER A 201 5.31 -15.40 -29.12
C SER A 201 6.32 -16.37 -28.52
#